data_b7f65c6d2e8af4c410467fa313a7a461
#
_entry.id   b7f65c6d2e8af4c410467fa313a7a461
#
_cell.length_a   1.000
_cell.length_b   1.000
_cell.length_c   1.000
_cell.angle_alpha   90.00
_cell.angle_beta   90.00
_cell.angle_gamma   90.00
#
_symmetry.space_group_name_H-M   'P 1'
#
loop_
_entity.id
_entity.type
_entity.pdbx_description
1 polymer ?
#
loop_
_entity_poly.entity_id
_entity_poly.type
_entity_poly.pdbx_seq_one_letter_code
_entity_poly.pdbx_strand_id
1 'polypeptide(L)'
;MKYLLAFLIFTFNNVSAQTKDMIIRISEIEIDSTYLKDYNAILQEESRASVQLEAGVIAIYPLYQKENPTQIRILEIYANRKAYEAHLKTPHFQMYKTTTLKMVKSLKLVDMDNIDSQTMAEIFRKMDK
;
A
#
# COMPACT_ATOMS: atom_id res chain seq x y z
N MET A 1 -10.17 -21.18 -51.92
CA MET A 1 -10.60 -20.60 -50.63
C MET A 1 -9.45 -20.71 -49.66
N LYS A 2 -8.89 -19.57 -49.29
CA LYS A 2 -7.76 -19.50 -48.31
C LYS A 2 -8.38 -19.30 -46.94
N TYR A 3 -8.27 -20.28 -46.06
CA TYR A 3 -8.67 -20.14 -44.66
C TYR A 3 -7.55 -19.39 -43.92
N LEU A 4 -7.85 -18.14 -43.52
CA LEU A 4 -7.00 -17.36 -42.65
C LEU A 4 -7.20 -17.83 -41.21
N LEU A 5 -6.27 -18.64 -40.70
CA LEU A 5 -6.24 -19.03 -39.31
C LEU A 5 -5.73 -17.83 -38.50
N ALA A 6 -6.63 -17.12 -37.87
CA ALA A 6 -6.24 -16.09 -36.91
C ALA A 6 -5.70 -16.78 -35.65
N PHE A 7 -4.39 -16.76 -35.50
CA PHE A 7 -3.74 -17.15 -34.25
C PHE A 7 -4.03 -16.07 -33.21
N LEU A 8 -4.95 -16.39 -32.32
CA LEU A 8 -5.15 -15.58 -31.10
C LEU A 8 -3.96 -15.82 -30.16
N ILE A 9 -3.00 -14.92 -30.18
CA ILE A 9 -1.90 -14.95 -29.23
C ILE A 9 -2.46 -14.45 -27.89
N PHE A 10 -2.81 -15.39 -27.03
CA PHE A 10 -3.03 -15.09 -25.61
C PHE A 10 -1.67 -14.71 -25.01
N THR A 11 -1.42 -13.43 -24.88
CA THR A 11 -0.34 -12.96 -24.04
C THR A 11 -0.74 -13.22 -22.57
N PHE A 12 -0.26 -14.33 -22.02
CA PHE A 12 -0.23 -14.50 -20.58
C PHE A 12 0.71 -13.43 -20.02
N ASN A 13 0.14 -12.31 -19.61
CA ASN A 13 0.87 -11.33 -18.81
C ASN A 13 1.34 -12.04 -17.55
N ASN A 14 2.65 -12.16 -17.41
CA ASN A 14 3.31 -12.80 -16.29
C ASN A 14 3.01 -12.02 -15.00
N VAL A 15 1.98 -12.42 -14.27
CA VAL A 15 1.67 -11.93 -12.92
C VAL A 15 2.89 -12.09 -12.00
N SER A 16 3.73 -13.11 -12.25
CA SER A 16 4.96 -13.35 -11.48
C SER A 16 6.03 -12.27 -11.67
N ALA A 17 6.14 -11.61 -12.84
CA ALA A 17 7.08 -10.53 -13.06
C ALA A 17 6.67 -9.25 -12.32
N GLN A 18 5.36 -9.00 -12.19
CA GLN A 18 4.80 -7.85 -11.49
C GLN A 18 5.02 -7.93 -9.97
N THR A 19 4.91 -9.14 -9.37
CA THR A 19 5.12 -9.35 -7.94
C THR A 19 6.59 -9.29 -7.51
N LYS A 20 7.51 -9.56 -8.43
CA LYS A 20 8.96 -9.55 -8.16
C LYS A 20 9.52 -8.16 -7.88
N ASP A 21 8.91 -7.11 -8.47
CA ASP A 21 9.35 -5.73 -8.35
C ASP A 21 8.61 -4.96 -7.23
N MET A 22 7.60 -5.58 -6.61
CA MET A 22 6.82 -4.94 -5.55
C MET A 22 7.69 -4.61 -4.35
N ILE A 23 7.43 -3.45 -3.77
CA ILE A 23 7.93 -3.09 -2.44
C ILE A 23 6.81 -3.38 -1.45
N ILE A 24 7.11 -4.22 -0.48
CA ILE A 24 6.20 -4.57 0.62
C ILE A 24 6.84 -4.11 1.92
N ARG A 25 6.10 -3.37 2.72
CA ARG A 25 6.60 -2.76 3.96
C ARG A 25 5.55 -2.79 5.04
N ILE A 26 6.01 -2.96 6.27
CA ILE A 26 5.21 -2.69 7.47
C ILE A 26 5.79 -1.44 8.14
N SER A 27 4.98 -0.41 8.30
CA SER A 27 5.31 0.72 9.14
C SER A 27 4.84 0.44 10.57
N GLU A 28 5.76 0.52 11.51
CA GLU A 28 5.49 0.40 12.94
C GLU A 28 5.59 1.80 13.56
N ILE A 29 4.45 2.33 13.99
CA ILE A 29 4.36 3.73 14.44
C ILE A 29 3.77 3.76 15.83
N GLU A 30 4.39 4.52 16.72
CA GLU A 30 3.81 4.87 18.02
C GLU A 30 3.41 6.35 18.01
N ILE A 31 2.18 6.62 18.39
CA ILE A 31 1.58 7.94 18.39
C ILE A 31 1.43 8.44 19.83
N ASP A 32 1.70 9.73 20.05
CA ASP A 32 1.33 10.40 21.30
C ASP A 32 -0.19 10.35 21.46
N SER A 33 -0.64 9.84 22.61
CA SER A 33 -2.07 9.62 22.89
C SER A 33 -2.91 10.92 22.78
N THR A 34 -2.29 12.07 23.02
CA THR A 34 -2.95 13.38 22.87
C THR A 34 -3.44 13.64 21.44
N TYR A 35 -2.74 13.10 20.44
CA TYR A 35 -3.05 13.31 19.03
C TYR A 35 -3.76 12.14 18.34
N LEU A 36 -4.10 11.09 19.06
CA LEU A 36 -4.55 9.84 18.45
C LEU A 36 -5.75 10.03 17.51
N LYS A 37 -6.74 10.80 17.92
CA LYS A 37 -7.94 11.07 17.11
C LYS A 37 -7.58 11.82 15.82
N ASP A 38 -6.79 12.87 15.93
CA ASP A 38 -6.39 13.69 14.78
C ASP A 38 -5.48 12.91 13.84
N TYR A 39 -4.53 12.16 14.40
CA TYR A 39 -3.65 11.31 13.62
C TYR A 39 -4.42 10.27 12.80
N ASN A 40 -5.35 9.57 13.42
CA ASN A 40 -6.15 8.55 12.73
C ASN A 40 -6.98 9.16 11.59
N ALA A 41 -7.53 10.34 11.77
CA ALA A 41 -8.29 11.04 10.72
C ALA A 41 -7.39 11.42 9.54
N ILE A 42 -6.22 11.96 9.82
CA ILE A 42 -5.24 12.36 8.79
C ILE A 42 -4.72 11.12 8.04
N LEU A 43 -4.39 10.05 8.76
CA LEU A 43 -3.90 8.81 8.15
C LEU A 43 -4.98 8.15 7.28
N GLN A 44 -6.24 8.18 7.72
CA GLN A 44 -7.35 7.66 6.93
C GLN A 44 -7.49 8.40 5.60
N GLU A 45 -7.42 9.72 5.61
CA GLU A 45 -7.51 10.55 4.41
C GLU A 45 -6.34 10.29 3.46
N GLU A 46 -5.12 10.28 3.98
CA GLU A 46 -3.91 10.00 3.21
C GLU A 46 -3.95 8.60 2.58
N SER A 47 -4.32 7.59 3.34
CA SER A 47 -4.40 6.20 2.86
C SER A 47 -5.41 6.05 1.72
N ARG A 48 -6.58 6.65 1.85
CA ARG A 48 -7.59 6.64 0.79
C ARG A 48 -7.11 7.37 -0.46
N ALA A 49 -6.55 8.55 -0.31
CA ALA A 49 -6.04 9.32 -1.44
C ALA A 49 -4.96 8.55 -2.19
N SER A 50 -4.03 7.93 -1.48
CA SER A 50 -2.94 7.16 -2.07
C SER A 50 -3.44 5.99 -2.90
N VAL A 51 -4.36 5.19 -2.35
CA VAL A 51 -4.90 4.02 -3.05
C VAL A 51 -5.81 4.42 -4.21
N GLN A 52 -6.59 5.49 -4.07
CA GLN A 52 -7.52 5.93 -5.11
C GLN A 52 -6.85 6.67 -6.27
N LEU A 53 -5.83 7.48 -5.98
CA LEU A 53 -5.24 8.39 -6.96
C LEU A 53 -3.95 7.89 -7.59
N GLU A 54 -3.25 6.96 -6.95
CA GLU A 54 -1.94 6.48 -7.38
C GLU A 54 -2.04 5.04 -7.88
N ALA A 55 -1.97 4.85 -9.18
CA ALA A 55 -2.04 3.52 -9.80
C ALA A 55 -0.95 2.55 -9.29
N GLY A 56 0.21 3.07 -8.91
CA GLY A 56 1.32 2.28 -8.39
C GLY A 56 1.25 1.97 -6.88
N VAL A 57 0.29 2.55 -6.16
CA VAL A 57 0.02 2.20 -4.76
C VAL A 57 -1.02 1.09 -4.72
N ILE A 58 -0.57 -0.13 -4.45
CA ILE A 58 -1.45 -1.31 -4.42
C ILE A 58 -2.21 -1.36 -3.10
N ALA A 59 -1.54 -1.09 -2.00
CA ALA A 59 -2.14 -1.07 -0.68
C ALA A 59 -1.46 -0.05 0.22
N ILE A 60 -2.25 0.70 0.96
CA ILE A 60 -1.90 1.35 2.21
C ILE A 60 -3.04 1.03 3.16
N TYR A 61 -2.78 0.07 4.05
CA TYR A 61 -3.81 -0.46 4.93
C TYR A 61 -3.43 -0.20 6.38
N PRO A 62 -3.92 0.90 6.96
CA PRO A 62 -3.60 1.27 8.33
C PRO A 62 -4.42 0.48 9.33
N LEU A 63 -3.74 0.04 10.39
CA LEU A 63 -4.30 -0.75 11.48
C LEU A 63 -3.81 -0.19 12.81
N TYR A 64 -4.58 -0.37 13.86
CA TYR A 64 -4.12 -0.13 15.22
C TYR A 64 -4.36 -1.35 16.11
N GLN A 65 -3.54 -1.51 17.13
CA GLN A 65 -3.74 -2.59 18.10
C GLN A 65 -4.96 -2.26 18.98
N LYS A 66 -5.90 -3.20 19.08
CA LYS A 66 -7.12 -3.01 19.87
C LYS A 66 -6.82 -2.67 21.34
N GLU A 67 -5.88 -3.37 21.93
CA GLU A 67 -5.54 -3.23 23.35
C GLU A 67 -4.59 -2.05 23.60
N ASN A 68 -3.96 -1.52 22.55
CA ASN A 68 -3.05 -0.39 22.64
C ASN A 68 -3.17 0.50 21.38
N PRO A 69 -4.21 1.34 21.29
CA PRO A 69 -4.54 2.06 20.04
C PRO A 69 -3.50 3.06 19.56
N THR A 70 -2.53 3.46 20.39
CA THR A 70 -1.42 4.32 19.97
C THR A 70 -0.37 3.56 19.14
N GLN A 71 -0.45 2.25 19.10
CA GLN A 71 0.39 1.40 18.26
C GLN A 71 -0.27 1.18 16.90
N ILE A 72 0.27 1.86 15.90
CA ILE A 72 -0.19 1.80 14.51
C ILE A 72 0.70 0.87 13.72
N ARG A 73 0.08 0.10 12.83
CA ARG A 73 0.77 -0.73 11.84
C ARG A 73 0.16 -0.46 10.48
N ILE A 74 0.99 -0.18 9.49
CA ILE A 74 0.51 0.07 8.13
C ILE A 74 1.13 -0.99 7.23
N LEU A 75 0.29 -1.78 6.56
CA LEU A 75 0.73 -2.61 5.45
C LEU A 75 0.78 -1.74 4.20
N GLU A 76 1.97 -1.61 3.62
CA GLU A 76 2.22 -0.81 2.44
C GLU A 76 2.72 -1.71 1.31
N ILE A 77 2.10 -1.61 0.15
CA ILE A 77 2.50 -2.34 -1.05
C ILE A 77 2.52 -1.38 -2.23
N TYR A 78 3.67 -1.28 -2.87
CA TYR A 78 3.90 -0.47 -4.07
C TYR A 78 4.26 -1.38 -5.24
N ALA A 79 3.81 -1.06 -6.44
CA ALA A 79 4.05 -1.86 -7.64
C ALA A 79 5.54 -2.04 -7.95
N ASN A 80 6.35 -1.03 -7.64
CA ASN A 80 7.79 -1.01 -7.86
C ASN A 80 8.43 0.18 -7.12
N ARG A 81 9.76 0.32 -7.21
CA ARG A 81 10.47 1.44 -6.61
C ARG A 81 10.06 2.80 -7.16
N LYS A 82 9.81 2.89 -8.44
CA LYS A 82 9.36 4.14 -9.08
C LYS A 82 8.02 4.62 -8.52
N ALA A 83 7.09 3.70 -8.30
CA ALA A 83 5.79 3.99 -7.67
C ALA A 83 5.96 4.48 -6.22
N TYR A 84 6.84 3.84 -5.47
CA TYR A 84 7.18 4.29 -4.11
C TYR A 84 7.77 5.70 -4.10
N GLU A 85 8.76 5.96 -4.93
CA GLU A 85 9.38 7.28 -5.03
C GLU A 85 8.39 8.37 -5.46
N ALA A 86 7.49 8.05 -6.40
CA ALA A 86 6.42 8.95 -6.81
C ALA A 86 5.44 9.24 -5.66
N HIS A 87 5.09 8.22 -4.87
CA HIS A 87 4.24 8.37 -3.68
C HIS A 87 4.79 9.39 -2.70
N LEU A 88 6.07 9.35 -2.42
CA LEU A 88 6.73 10.29 -1.48
C LEU A 88 6.61 11.76 -1.92
N LYS A 89 6.40 12.02 -3.21
CA LYS A 89 6.30 13.37 -3.78
C LYS A 89 4.87 13.88 -3.91
N THR A 90 3.88 13.05 -3.61
CA THR A 90 2.47 13.46 -3.73
C THR A 90 2.09 14.51 -2.69
N PRO A 91 1.15 15.41 -3.02
CA PRO A 91 0.66 16.42 -2.07
C PRO A 91 0.07 15.79 -0.80
N HIS A 92 -0.69 14.71 -0.94
CA HIS A 92 -1.33 14.04 0.20
C HIS A 92 -0.31 13.36 1.13
N PHE A 93 0.76 12.76 0.60
CA PHE A 93 1.83 12.22 1.43
C PHE A 93 2.60 13.33 2.14
N GLN A 94 2.96 14.39 1.43
CA GLN A 94 3.69 15.52 2.02
C GLN A 94 2.87 16.21 3.13
N MET A 95 1.59 16.39 2.94
CA MET A 95 0.69 16.93 3.95
C MET A 95 0.63 16.02 5.19
N TYR A 96 0.45 14.72 4.98
CA TYR A 96 0.49 13.73 6.05
C TYR A 96 1.79 13.83 6.84
N LYS A 97 2.93 13.73 6.16
CA LYS A 97 4.26 13.74 6.78
C LYS A 97 4.51 14.99 7.61
N THR A 98 4.22 16.16 7.08
CA THR A 98 4.48 17.43 7.77
C THR A 98 3.52 17.66 8.94
N THR A 99 2.25 17.35 8.75
CA THR A 99 1.22 17.59 9.78
C THR A 99 1.37 16.64 10.96
N THR A 100 1.74 15.38 10.70
CA THR A 100 1.82 14.34 11.74
C THR A 100 3.19 14.25 12.43
N LEU A 101 4.19 14.97 11.96
CA LEU A 101 5.55 14.88 12.50
C LEU A 101 5.60 15.05 14.03
N LYS A 102 4.89 16.01 14.57
CA LYS A 102 4.79 16.28 16.01
C LYS A 102 3.99 15.22 16.79
N MET A 103 3.22 14.42 16.10
CA MET A 103 2.32 13.42 16.70
C MET A 103 3.00 12.07 16.90
N VAL A 104 4.07 11.80 16.15
CA VAL A 104 4.77 10.52 16.11
C VAL A 104 5.85 10.47 17.16
N LYS A 105 5.77 9.50 18.07
CA LYS A 105 6.80 9.21 19.07
C LYS A 105 7.91 8.34 18.51
N SER A 106 7.57 7.36 17.70
CA SER A 106 8.55 6.49 17.04
C SER A 106 8.01 5.97 15.71
N LEU A 107 8.92 5.73 14.78
CA LEU A 107 8.64 5.17 13.46
C LEU A 107 9.74 4.17 13.10
N LYS A 108 9.33 2.96 12.72
CA LYS A 108 10.20 1.95 12.15
C LYS A 108 9.59 1.43 10.85
N LEU A 109 10.37 1.43 9.79
CA LEU A 109 10.00 0.87 8.49
C LEU A 109 10.63 -0.50 8.35
N VAL A 110 9.82 -1.55 8.20
CA VAL A 110 10.27 -2.93 8.09
C VAL A 110 9.99 -3.43 6.68
N ASP A 111 11.04 -3.62 5.90
CA ASP A 111 10.92 -4.20 4.57
C ASP A 111 10.58 -5.69 4.69
N MET A 112 9.60 -6.11 3.92
CA MET A 112 9.05 -7.46 3.94
C MET A 112 9.12 -8.07 2.55
N ASP A 113 9.09 -9.40 2.49
CA ASP A 113 8.89 -10.13 1.26
C ASP A 113 7.66 -11.04 1.41
N ASN A 114 6.98 -11.32 0.32
CA ASN A 114 5.83 -12.20 0.38
C ASN A 114 6.25 -13.67 0.41
N ILE A 115 5.54 -14.49 1.17
CA ILE A 115 5.73 -15.94 1.18
C ILE A 115 5.06 -16.56 -0.05
N ASP A 116 3.88 -16.06 -0.40
CA ASP A 116 3.11 -16.55 -1.55
C ASP A 116 2.33 -15.40 -2.20
N SER A 117 2.77 -14.99 -3.39
CA SER A 117 2.13 -13.92 -4.15
C SER A 117 0.72 -14.26 -4.65
N GLN A 118 0.41 -15.53 -4.82
CA GLN A 118 -0.92 -15.97 -5.30
C GLN A 118 -2.02 -15.74 -4.25
N THR A 119 -1.67 -15.78 -2.97
CA THR A 119 -2.61 -15.46 -1.88
C THR A 119 -3.16 -14.04 -2.00
N MET A 120 -2.34 -13.10 -2.44
CA MET A 120 -2.77 -11.71 -2.64
C MET A 120 -3.93 -11.61 -3.66
N ALA A 121 -3.81 -12.27 -4.81
CA ALA A 121 -4.84 -12.28 -5.82
C ALA A 121 -6.17 -12.87 -5.29
N GLU A 122 -6.08 -13.92 -4.48
CA GLU A 122 -7.25 -14.53 -3.84
C GLU A 122 -7.93 -13.60 -2.83
N ILE A 123 -7.17 -12.81 -2.08
CA ILE A 123 -7.71 -11.82 -1.14
C ILE A 123 -8.55 -10.79 -1.91
N PHE A 124 -8.01 -10.20 -2.96
CA PHE A 124 -8.72 -9.19 -3.75
C PHE A 124 -9.97 -9.76 -4.40
N ARG A 125 -9.91 -10.97 -4.95
CA ARG A 125 -11.08 -11.65 -5.53
C ARG A 125 -12.21 -11.83 -4.51
N LYS A 126 -11.91 -12.05 -3.25
CA LYS A 126 -12.93 -12.16 -2.19
C LYS A 126 -13.57 -10.82 -1.83
N MET A 127 -12.85 -9.73 -1.99
CA MET A 127 -13.33 -8.39 -1.65
C MET A 127 -14.21 -7.78 -2.75
N ASP A 128 -14.13 -8.27 -3.96
CA ASP A 128 -14.90 -7.79 -5.13
C ASP A 128 -16.36 -8.30 -5.16
N LYS A 129 -16.84 -8.97 -4.11
CA LYS A 129 -18.20 -9.55 -4.04
C LYS A 129 -19.16 -8.71 -3.23
#